data_5d330cf5004c9e4add94a716805240d8
#
_entry.id   5d330cf5004c9e4add94a716805240d8
#
_cell.length_a   1.000
_cell.length_b   1.000
_cell.length_c   1.000
_cell.angle_alpha   90.00
_cell.angle_beta   90.00
_cell.angle_gamma   90.00
#
_symmetry.space_group_name_H-M   'P 1'
#
loop_
_entity.id
_entity.type
_entity.pdbx_description
1 polymer ?
#
loop_
_entity_poly.entity_id
_entity_poly.type
_entity_poly.pdbx_seq_one_letter_code
_entity_poly.pdbx_strand_id
1 'polypeptide(L)'
;MIGFNHMGSLGRLGNQMFEYAALRGIAKWNNYDWMIPPPENKGIENYSLHDCFKLSPDRKEGILDPCGYTSEPHFHFSKELVDTVEDNTSLYGFFQSWRYFYNVKDELREDFTFHDGILEPCKEMIESVDGEPIMLHVRRGDPNLTDPRGFKWSYTQCGSMHPVQPIEYYEKALSKFDPKQPVIVFSDSVDWVKEQEFFSGDRFLISEPEDKYSDGSFTPYTDLCLMSLCSHAIIANSSMSWWGAWLIS
;
A
#
# COMPACT_ATOMS: atom_id res chain seq x y z
N MET A 1 17.03 -19.33 6.50
CA MET A 1 16.33 -18.04 6.76
C MET A 1 16.45 -17.16 5.54
N ILE A 2 15.39 -16.50 5.13
CA ILE A 2 15.45 -15.46 4.09
C ILE A 2 15.08 -14.10 4.67
N GLY A 3 15.51 -13.01 4.04
CA GLY A 3 15.24 -11.66 4.51
C GLY A 3 14.89 -10.70 3.40
N PHE A 4 14.62 -9.45 3.78
CA PHE A 4 14.40 -8.35 2.85
C PHE A 4 15.13 -7.10 3.36
N ASN A 5 16.48 -7.14 3.25
CA ASN A 5 17.37 -6.12 3.85
C ASN A 5 17.09 -4.68 3.38
N HIS A 6 16.51 -4.53 2.17
CA HIS A 6 16.21 -3.24 1.56
C HIS A 6 14.72 -2.83 1.67
N MET A 7 13.94 -3.51 2.53
CA MET A 7 12.54 -3.17 2.76
C MET A 7 12.41 -1.69 3.18
N GLY A 8 11.52 -0.98 2.51
CA GLY A 8 11.36 0.47 2.70
C GLY A 8 12.22 1.35 1.79
N SER A 9 13.30 0.83 1.19
CA SER A 9 14.13 1.60 0.25
C SER A 9 13.60 1.63 -1.18
N LEU A 10 12.75 0.66 -1.56
CA LEU A 10 12.19 0.51 -2.91
C LEU A 10 10.79 1.10 -3.06
N GLY A 11 10.30 1.85 -2.12
CA GLY A 11 8.99 2.48 -2.22
C GLY A 11 8.37 2.78 -0.87
N ARG A 12 7.13 3.26 -0.91
CA ARG A 12 6.35 3.63 0.28
C ARG A 12 5.54 2.44 0.78
N LEU A 13 4.70 2.65 1.82
CA LEU A 13 3.96 1.63 2.57
C LEU A 13 3.32 0.54 1.70
N GLY A 14 2.60 0.88 0.63
CA GLY A 14 1.96 -0.13 -0.22
C GLY A 14 2.94 -1.08 -0.91
N ASN A 15 4.16 -0.63 -1.26
CA ASN A 15 5.21 -1.51 -1.78
C ASN A 15 5.80 -2.36 -0.66
N GLN A 16 6.06 -1.78 0.50
CA GLN A 16 6.57 -2.50 1.67
C GLN A 16 5.63 -3.63 2.12
N MET A 17 4.31 -3.42 2.00
CA MET A 17 3.33 -4.48 2.25
C MET A 17 3.47 -5.65 1.25
N PHE A 18 3.72 -5.37 -0.03
CA PHE A 18 4.01 -6.43 -1.01
C PHE A 18 5.34 -7.15 -0.73
N GLU A 19 6.39 -6.41 -0.39
CA GLU A 19 7.69 -6.94 -0.01
C GLU A 19 7.58 -7.87 1.21
N TYR A 20 6.89 -7.41 2.27
CA TYR A 20 6.61 -8.18 3.48
C TYR A 20 5.80 -9.44 3.18
N ALA A 21 4.70 -9.31 2.46
CA ALA A 21 3.81 -10.40 2.14
C ALA A 21 4.51 -11.48 1.29
N ALA A 22 5.27 -11.05 0.28
CA ALA A 22 6.04 -11.97 -0.56
C ALA A 22 7.14 -12.68 0.21
N LEU A 23 7.89 -11.97 1.05
CA LEU A 23 8.90 -12.58 1.92
C LEU A 23 8.27 -13.67 2.79
N ARG A 24 7.16 -13.38 3.48
CA ARG A 24 6.46 -14.35 4.33
C ARG A 24 5.95 -15.55 3.52
N GLY A 25 5.33 -15.31 2.36
CA GLY A 25 4.81 -16.38 1.50
C GLY A 25 5.90 -17.27 0.93
N ILE A 26 6.99 -16.69 0.43
CA ILE A 26 8.16 -17.43 -0.09
C ILE A 26 8.83 -18.23 1.03
N ALA A 27 8.99 -17.66 2.22
CA ALA A 27 9.52 -18.34 3.40
C ALA A 27 8.67 -19.56 3.76
N LYS A 28 7.34 -19.41 3.79
CA LYS A 28 6.41 -20.51 4.06
C LYS A 28 6.52 -21.63 3.04
N TRP A 29 6.61 -21.33 1.74
CA TRP A 29 6.75 -22.34 0.69
C TRP A 29 8.03 -23.16 0.81
N ASN A 30 9.14 -22.52 1.24
CA ASN A 30 10.45 -23.15 1.35
C ASN A 30 10.75 -23.66 2.78
N ASN A 31 9.82 -23.52 3.71
CA ASN A 31 10.02 -23.86 5.12
C ASN A 31 11.24 -23.15 5.72
N TYR A 32 11.42 -21.86 5.39
CA TYR A 32 12.47 -21.02 5.93
C TYR A 32 11.93 -20.11 7.04
N ASP A 33 12.77 -19.83 8.02
CA ASP A 33 12.60 -18.65 8.87
C ASP A 33 12.76 -17.38 8.03
N TRP A 34 12.22 -16.26 8.50
CA TRP A 34 12.25 -15.00 7.77
C TRP A 34 12.54 -13.80 8.66
N MET A 35 13.10 -12.76 8.07
CA MET A 35 13.61 -11.59 8.78
C MET A 35 13.32 -10.31 8.01
N ILE A 36 12.91 -9.25 8.75
CA ILE A 36 12.76 -7.90 8.22
C ILE A 36 13.67 -6.93 8.99
N PRO A 37 14.03 -5.78 8.41
CA PRO A 37 14.77 -4.74 9.14
C PRO A 37 14.01 -4.29 10.40
N PRO A 38 14.71 -3.92 11.47
CA PRO A 38 14.09 -3.37 12.67
C PRO A 38 13.49 -1.98 12.41
N PRO A 39 12.53 -1.51 13.22
CA PRO A 39 11.86 -0.21 13.02
C PRO A 39 12.82 0.99 13.01
N GLU A 40 13.92 0.91 13.75
CA GLU A 40 14.93 1.98 13.82
C GLU A 40 16.00 1.88 12.72
N ASN A 41 15.70 1.20 11.61
CA ASN A 41 16.68 1.03 10.52
C ASN A 41 17.06 2.38 9.91
N LYS A 42 18.11 2.96 10.46
CA LYS A 42 18.61 4.29 10.09
C LYS A 42 19.13 4.28 8.65
N GLY A 43 18.55 5.11 7.81
CA GLY A 43 18.90 5.27 6.39
C GLY A 43 17.77 4.90 5.43
N ILE A 44 16.63 4.44 5.94
CA ILE A 44 15.42 4.19 5.16
C ILE A 44 14.33 5.16 5.65
N GLU A 45 14.23 6.32 5.03
CA GLU A 45 13.37 7.43 5.46
C GLU A 45 11.87 7.12 5.43
N ASN A 46 11.45 6.09 4.72
CA ASN A 46 10.04 5.78 4.52
C ASN A 46 9.62 4.38 5.02
N TYR A 47 10.40 3.78 5.92
CA TYR A 47 10.07 2.46 6.45
C TYR A 47 8.93 2.58 7.47
N SER A 48 7.74 2.19 7.08
CA SER A 48 6.48 2.55 7.74
C SER A 48 5.64 1.37 8.22
N LEU A 49 6.06 0.13 7.96
CA LEU A 49 5.27 -1.05 8.33
C LEU A 49 5.00 -1.14 9.82
N HIS A 50 6.03 -0.92 10.63
CA HIS A 50 5.94 -0.98 12.10
C HIS A 50 5.08 0.15 12.71
N ASP A 51 5.04 1.31 12.04
CA ASP A 51 4.22 2.44 12.51
C ASP A 51 2.74 2.21 12.23
N CYS A 52 2.43 1.40 11.21
CA CYS A 52 1.08 1.17 10.73
C CYS A 52 0.43 -0.08 11.34
N PHE A 53 1.19 -1.18 11.45
CA PHE A 53 0.64 -2.51 11.72
C PHE A 53 1.27 -3.22 12.91
N LYS A 54 0.48 -4.10 13.53
CA LYS A 54 0.91 -4.94 14.66
C LYS A 54 1.85 -6.08 14.25
N LEU A 55 2.06 -6.33 13.00
CA LEU A 55 2.92 -7.33 12.36
C LEU A 55 3.08 -8.67 13.13
N SER A 56 3.42 -9.75 12.44
CA SER A 56 3.59 -11.08 13.05
C SER A 56 4.63 -11.11 14.16
N PRO A 57 4.36 -11.74 15.32
CA PRO A 57 5.35 -11.98 16.35
C PRO A 57 6.41 -13.03 15.92
N ASP A 58 6.12 -13.86 14.91
CA ASP A 58 7.01 -14.93 14.44
C ASP A 58 8.15 -14.40 13.55
N ARG A 59 8.06 -13.14 13.11
CA ARG A 59 9.13 -12.51 12.33
C ARG A 59 10.38 -12.32 13.18
N LYS A 60 11.55 -12.47 12.57
CA LYS A 60 12.79 -11.99 13.16
C LYS A 60 13.08 -10.56 12.71
N GLU A 61 13.71 -9.79 13.56
CA GLU A 61 14.15 -8.43 13.26
C GLU A 61 15.65 -8.38 13.12
N GLY A 62 16.14 -7.80 12.03
CA GLY A 62 17.57 -7.69 11.75
C GLY A 62 17.87 -7.52 10.27
N ILE A 63 19.15 -7.56 9.97
CA ILE A 63 19.70 -7.55 8.62
C ILE A 63 20.49 -8.85 8.44
N LEU A 64 20.24 -9.58 7.36
CA LEU A 64 21.06 -10.74 7.01
C LEU A 64 22.45 -10.27 6.57
N ASP A 65 23.49 -10.69 7.30
CA ASP A 65 24.87 -10.37 6.98
C ASP A 65 25.83 -11.49 7.50
N PRO A 66 26.67 -12.11 6.67
CA PRO A 66 26.65 -12.02 5.21
C PRO A 66 25.47 -12.77 4.60
N CYS A 67 24.98 -12.34 3.43
CA CYS A 67 23.91 -13.04 2.71
C CYS A 67 24.07 -12.98 1.19
N GLY A 68 23.41 -13.94 0.49
CA GLY A 68 23.14 -13.84 -0.93
C GLY A 68 22.02 -12.82 -1.23
N TYR A 69 21.84 -12.51 -2.52
CA TYR A 69 20.74 -11.68 -3.01
C TYR A 69 19.98 -12.38 -4.13
N THR A 70 18.65 -12.38 -4.03
CA THR A 70 17.77 -12.86 -5.09
C THR A 70 16.90 -11.72 -5.55
N SER A 71 17.10 -11.26 -6.79
CA SER A 71 16.33 -10.17 -7.38
C SER A 71 15.11 -10.71 -8.11
N GLU A 72 13.98 -9.98 -7.97
CA GLU A 72 12.79 -10.22 -8.78
C GLU A 72 13.13 -10.03 -10.28
N PRO A 73 12.93 -11.05 -11.14
CA PRO A 73 13.38 -10.98 -12.53
C PRO A 73 12.50 -10.09 -13.42
N HIS A 74 11.26 -9.85 -13.02
CA HIS A 74 10.26 -9.06 -13.74
C HIS A 74 9.06 -8.77 -12.83
N PHE A 75 8.19 -7.82 -13.20
CA PHE A 75 7.06 -7.35 -12.37
C PHE A 75 5.88 -8.33 -12.24
N HIS A 76 5.91 -9.51 -12.85
CA HIS A 76 4.89 -10.54 -12.68
C HIS A 76 5.46 -11.74 -11.89
N PHE A 77 4.58 -12.59 -11.40
CA PHE A 77 4.95 -13.73 -10.57
C PHE A 77 5.97 -14.64 -11.25
N SER A 78 7.08 -14.92 -10.57
CA SER A 78 8.10 -15.88 -10.97
C SER A 78 8.03 -17.13 -10.09
N LYS A 79 7.50 -18.23 -10.66
CA LYS A 79 7.52 -19.51 -9.96
C LYS A 79 8.97 -20.04 -9.80
N GLU A 80 9.81 -19.79 -10.80
CA GLU A 80 11.22 -20.18 -10.75
C GLU A 80 11.94 -19.54 -9.55
N LEU A 81 11.75 -18.24 -9.32
CA LEU A 81 12.31 -17.55 -8.15
C LEU A 81 11.86 -18.24 -6.85
N VAL A 82 10.57 -18.53 -6.71
CA VAL A 82 10.04 -19.20 -5.50
C VAL A 82 10.64 -20.56 -5.29
N ASP A 83 10.81 -21.35 -6.37
CA ASP A 83 11.32 -22.73 -6.29
C ASP A 83 12.84 -22.79 -6.07
N THR A 84 13.59 -21.73 -6.46
CA THR A 84 15.07 -21.76 -6.48
C THR A 84 15.73 -20.81 -5.49
N VAL A 85 14.94 -20.01 -4.73
CA VAL A 85 15.51 -19.12 -3.70
C VAL A 85 16.26 -19.96 -2.66
N GLU A 86 17.52 -19.61 -2.43
CA GLU A 86 18.39 -20.32 -1.49
C GLU A 86 18.21 -19.77 -0.07
N ASP A 87 18.55 -20.61 0.91
CA ASP A 87 18.68 -20.18 2.31
C ASP A 87 19.76 -19.10 2.45
N ASN A 88 19.67 -18.29 3.49
CA ASN A 88 20.57 -17.17 3.77
C ASN A 88 20.61 -16.12 2.63
N THR A 89 19.46 -15.80 2.07
CA THR A 89 19.30 -14.86 0.93
C THR A 89 18.39 -13.70 1.30
N SER A 90 18.78 -12.49 0.92
CA SER A 90 17.94 -11.30 0.94
C SER A 90 17.23 -11.11 -0.40
N LEU A 91 15.92 -11.00 -0.38
CA LEU A 91 15.11 -10.67 -1.55
C LEU A 91 15.30 -9.20 -1.93
N TYR A 92 15.16 -8.91 -3.24
CA TYR A 92 15.24 -7.57 -3.79
C TYR A 92 14.26 -7.39 -4.97
N GLY A 93 13.32 -6.48 -4.88
CA GLY A 93 12.28 -6.23 -5.90
C GLY A 93 11.00 -5.70 -5.27
N PHE A 94 9.95 -5.50 -6.06
CA PHE A 94 8.65 -5.00 -5.59
C PHE A 94 7.66 -6.11 -5.26
N PHE A 95 7.78 -7.27 -5.86
CA PHE A 95 6.95 -8.47 -5.66
C PHE A 95 5.44 -8.20 -5.72
N GLN A 96 4.99 -7.32 -6.60
CA GLN A 96 3.61 -6.84 -6.70
C GLN A 96 2.67 -7.87 -7.36
N SER A 97 2.70 -9.11 -6.87
CA SER A 97 1.81 -10.17 -7.28
C SER A 97 1.29 -10.95 -6.08
N TRP A 98 -0.04 -11.02 -5.92
CA TRP A 98 -0.68 -11.80 -4.85
C TRP A 98 -0.28 -13.28 -4.85
N ARG A 99 0.21 -13.80 -5.96
CA ARG A 99 0.65 -15.18 -6.11
C ARG A 99 1.87 -15.52 -5.27
N TYR A 100 2.66 -14.54 -4.84
CA TYR A 100 3.80 -14.76 -3.94
C TYR A 100 3.37 -15.08 -2.51
N PHE A 101 2.14 -14.74 -2.11
CA PHE A 101 1.70 -14.82 -0.72
C PHE A 101 0.28 -15.37 -0.50
N TYR A 102 -0.35 -15.94 -1.53
CA TYR A 102 -1.71 -16.50 -1.35
C TYR A 102 -1.76 -17.62 -0.31
N ASN A 103 -0.64 -18.32 -0.08
CA ASN A 103 -0.48 -19.41 0.88
C ASN A 103 -0.44 -18.95 2.35
N VAL A 104 -0.34 -17.64 2.58
CA VAL A 104 -0.31 -16.98 3.92
C VAL A 104 -1.33 -15.84 4.01
N LYS A 105 -2.38 -15.87 3.18
CA LYS A 105 -3.36 -14.78 3.09
C LYS A 105 -4.09 -14.51 4.41
N ASP A 106 -4.39 -15.55 5.17
CA ASP A 106 -5.14 -15.43 6.42
C ASP A 106 -4.23 -14.87 7.52
N GLU A 107 -2.99 -15.35 7.60
CA GLU A 107 -1.96 -14.83 8.49
C GLU A 107 -1.61 -13.36 8.17
N LEU A 108 -1.62 -12.97 6.89
CA LEU A 108 -1.37 -11.56 6.50
C LEU A 108 -2.49 -10.62 6.94
N ARG A 109 -3.74 -11.09 7.04
CA ARG A 109 -4.84 -10.27 7.59
C ARG A 109 -4.64 -9.99 9.07
N GLU A 110 -4.07 -10.94 9.81
CA GLU A 110 -3.69 -10.75 11.21
C GLU A 110 -2.50 -9.79 11.33
N ASP A 111 -1.45 -9.97 10.50
CA ASP A 111 -0.25 -9.15 10.50
C ASP A 111 -0.53 -7.69 10.17
N PHE A 112 -1.41 -7.44 9.20
CA PHE A 112 -1.81 -6.09 8.78
C PHE A 112 -2.99 -5.53 9.61
N THR A 113 -3.10 -5.97 10.85
CA THR A 113 -3.97 -5.32 11.83
C THR A 113 -3.37 -3.97 12.21
N PHE A 114 -4.10 -2.90 11.98
CA PHE A 114 -3.67 -1.55 12.34
C PHE A 114 -3.47 -1.39 13.84
N HIS A 115 -2.56 -0.52 14.25
CA HIS A 115 -2.48 -0.09 15.65
C HIS A 115 -3.77 0.62 16.09
N ASP A 116 -4.15 0.45 17.35
CA ASP A 116 -5.43 0.98 17.87
C ASP A 116 -5.53 2.50 17.72
N GLY A 117 -4.41 3.23 17.85
CA GLY A 117 -4.35 4.67 17.64
C GLY A 117 -4.66 5.13 16.21
N ILE A 118 -4.56 4.24 15.21
CA ILE A 118 -4.97 4.49 13.82
C ILE A 118 -6.40 3.97 13.61
N LEU A 119 -6.67 2.76 14.11
CA LEU A 119 -7.92 2.04 13.82
C LEU A 119 -9.16 2.70 14.44
N GLU A 120 -9.08 3.08 15.71
CA GLU A 120 -10.27 3.58 16.43
C GLU A 120 -10.79 4.91 15.86
N PRO A 121 -9.96 5.95 15.59
CA PRO A 121 -10.44 7.15 14.91
C PRO A 121 -11.02 6.89 13.52
N CYS A 122 -10.47 5.93 12.77
CA CYS A 122 -11.00 5.55 11.46
C CYS A 122 -12.36 4.87 11.56
N LYS A 123 -12.59 4.03 12.56
CA LYS A 123 -13.92 3.42 12.81
C LYS A 123 -14.96 4.48 13.14
N GLU A 124 -14.64 5.40 14.05
CA GLU A 124 -15.54 6.51 14.40
C GLU A 124 -15.92 7.34 13.16
N MET A 125 -14.95 7.60 12.28
CA MET A 125 -15.22 8.32 11.03
C MET A 125 -16.13 7.53 10.10
N ILE A 126 -15.87 6.24 9.85
CA ILE A 126 -16.71 5.40 9.00
C ILE A 126 -18.13 5.26 9.57
N GLU A 127 -18.28 5.08 10.88
CA GLU A 127 -19.57 4.99 11.55
C GLU A 127 -20.38 6.29 11.45
N SER A 128 -19.73 7.45 11.26
CA SER A 128 -20.39 8.74 11.04
C SER A 128 -20.94 8.92 9.62
N VAL A 129 -20.52 8.08 8.66
CA VAL A 129 -21.00 8.12 7.28
C VAL A 129 -22.33 7.38 7.18
N ASP A 130 -23.35 8.05 6.65
CA ASP A 130 -24.66 7.43 6.44
C ASP A 130 -24.62 6.42 5.28
N GLY A 131 -24.68 5.12 5.61
CA GLY A 131 -24.63 4.01 4.66
C GLY A 131 -23.26 3.33 4.57
N GLU A 132 -23.08 2.51 3.55
CA GLU A 132 -21.88 1.70 3.31
C GLU A 132 -20.97 2.40 2.29
N PRO A 133 -19.88 3.06 2.71
CA PRO A 133 -19.07 3.87 1.80
C PRO A 133 -18.29 3.02 0.79
N ILE A 134 -18.16 3.57 -0.42
CA ILE A 134 -17.25 3.07 -1.46
C ILE A 134 -15.94 3.84 -1.32
N MET A 135 -14.80 3.16 -1.20
CA MET A 135 -13.52 3.83 -1.40
C MET A 135 -13.28 4.11 -2.88
N LEU A 136 -12.89 5.32 -3.24
CA LEU A 136 -12.46 5.70 -4.59
C LEU A 136 -11.07 6.34 -4.51
N HIS A 137 -10.08 5.74 -5.13
CA HIS A 137 -8.72 6.26 -5.10
C HIS A 137 -8.35 6.93 -6.41
N VAL A 138 -7.90 8.18 -6.31
CA VAL A 138 -7.37 8.99 -7.41
C VAL A 138 -5.86 9.13 -7.23
N ARG A 139 -5.08 8.55 -8.14
CA ARG A 139 -3.60 8.59 -8.10
C ARG A 139 -3.05 9.39 -9.27
N ARG A 140 -2.51 10.56 -9.00
CA ARG A 140 -1.97 11.49 -10.02
C ARG A 140 -0.51 11.90 -9.76
N GLY A 141 -0.03 11.73 -8.54
CA GLY A 141 1.21 12.32 -8.05
C GLY A 141 1.02 13.82 -7.76
N ASP A 142 1.79 14.34 -6.85
CA ASP A 142 1.81 15.77 -6.55
C ASP A 142 2.96 16.44 -7.34
N PRO A 143 2.66 17.35 -8.29
CA PRO A 143 3.70 18.04 -9.07
C PRO A 143 4.57 18.98 -8.23
N ASN A 144 4.11 19.32 -7.01
CA ASN A 144 4.85 20.18 -6.09
C ASN A 144 5.81 19.42 -5.20
N LEU A 145 5.64 18.09 -5.07
CA LEU A 145 6.55 17.24 -4.33
C LEU A 145 7.72 16.80 -5.20
N THR A 146 8.91 17.06 -4.70
CA THR A 146 10.15 16.58 -5.30
C THR A 146 10.83 15.66 -4.30
N ASP A 147 11.19 14.44 -4.70
CA ASP A 147 11.93 13.54 -3.84
C ASP A 147 13.36 14.08 -3.58
N PRO A 148 14.08 13.57 -2.54
CA PRO A 148 15.45 14.00 -2.26
C PRO A 148 16.44 13.85 -3.42
N ARG A 149 16.11 13.05 -4.44
CA ARG A 149 16.90 12.84 -5.66
C ARG A 149 16.55 13.82 -6.78
N GLY A 150 15.58 14.73 -6.53
CA GLY A 150 15.14 15.74 -7.50
C GLY A 150 14.07 15.27 -8.51
N PHE A 151 13.48 14.07 -8.32
CA PHE A 151 12.37 13.62 -9.15
C PHE A 151 11.04 14.20 -8.67
N LYS A 152 10.30 14.78 -9.60
CA LYS A 152 8.93 15.22 -9.33
C LYS A 152 7.98 14.02 -9.30
N TRP A 153 7.16 13.92 -8.27
CA TRP A 153 6.18 12.85 -8.10
C TRP A 153 4.91 13.02 -8.94
N SER A 154 5.02 13.59 -10.13
CA SER A 154 3.88 13.78 -11.04
C SER A 154 3.76 12.63 -12.03
N TYR A 155 2.80 11.75 -11.82
CA TYR A 155 2.50 10.66 -12.75
C TYR A 155 1.89 11.16 -14.07
N THR A 156 1.32 12.35 -14.11
CA THR A 156 0.86 12.98 -15.35
C THR A 156 2.01 13.24 -16.33
N GLN A 157 3.24 13.35 -15.84
CA GLN A 157 4.45 13.53 -16.64
C GLN A 157 5.19 12.21 -16.95
N CYS A 158 4.96 11.16 -16.17
CA CYS A 158 5.55 9.83 -16.31
C CYS A 158 4.59 8.78 -16.88
N GLY A 159 3.64 9.20 -17.69
CA GLY A 159 2.47 8.45 -18.12
C GLY A 159 2.66 7.06 -18.76
N SER A 160 3.89 6.72 -19.18
CA SER A 160 4.17 5.37 -19.71
C SER A 160 4.36 4.31 -18.62
N MET A 161 4.85 4.69 -17.43
CA MET A 161 5.08 3.75 -16.33
C MET A 161 3.95 3.72 -15.30
N HIS A 162 3.29 4.84 -15.09
CA HIS A 162 2.19 4.99 -14.13
C HIS A 162 1.01 5.75 -14.77
N PRO A 163 0.20 5.10 -15.61
CA PRO A 163 -0.92 5.77 -16.27
C PRO A 163 -1.93 6.27 -15.22
N VAL A 164 -2.26 7.55 -15.32
CA VAL A 164 -3.32 8.17 -14.51
C VAL A 164 -4.67 7.75 -15.09
N GLN A 165 -5.61 7.37 -14.22
CA GLN A 165 -6.97 7.05 -14.66
C GLN A 165 -7.73 8.34 -15.01
N PRO A 166 -8.43 8.38 -16.15
CA PRO A 166 -9.27 9.51 -16.54
C PRO A 166 -10.59 9.53 -15.74
N ILE A 167 -11.29 10.66 -15.73
CA ILE A 167 -12.59 10.81 -15.03
C ILE A 167 -13.61 9.78 -15.50
N GLU A 168 -13.66 9.49 -16.78
CA GLU A 168 -14.55 8.49 -17.38
C GLU A 168 -14.39 7.08 -16.81
N TYR A 169 -13.20 6.75 -16.30
CA TYR A 169 -12.99 5.50 -15.59
C TYR A 169 -13.79 5.47 -14.29
N TYR A 170 -13.75 6.55 -13.52
CA TYR A 170 -14.45 6.67 -12.25
C TYR A 170 -15.97 6.75 -12.44
N GLU A 171 -16.43 7.49 -13.45
CA GLU A 171 -17.85 7.54 -13.84
C GLU A 171 -18.38 6.16 -14.17
N LYS A 172 -17.67 5.43 -15.04
CA LYS A 172 -18.05 4.07 -15.45
C LYS A 172 -18.01 3.07 -14.28
N ALA A 173 -17.06 3.20 -13.38
CA ALA A 173 -16.98 2.35 -12.19
C ALA A 173 -18.15 2.64 -11.24
N LEU A 174 -18.42 3.91 -10.93
CA LEU A 174 -19.51 4.33 -10.04
C LEU A 174 -20.90 4.04 -10.62
N SER A 175 -21.06 3.96 -11.94
CA SER A 175 -22.36 3.58 -12.56
C SER A 175 -22.83 2.17 -12.21
N LYS A 176 -21.99 1.36 -11.56
CA LYS A 176 -22.32 -0.01 -11.11
C LYS A 176 -22.87 -0.05 -9.68
N PHE A 177 -22.88 1.08 -8.97
CA PHE A 177 -23.31 1.22 -7.59
C PHE A 177 -24.55 2.10 -7.49
N ASP A 178 -25.24 2.06 -6.35
CA ASP A 178 -26.35 2.96 -6.08
C ASP A 178 -25.88 4.42 -6.16
N PRO A 179 -26.55 5.30 -6.92
CA PRO A 179 -26.20 6.71 -7.00
C PRO A 179 -26.22 7.47 -5.66
N LYS A 180 -26.91 6.93 -4.65
CA LYS A 180 -26.99 7.50 -3.31
C LYS A 180 -25.91 6.97 -2.35
N GLN A 181 -25.24 5.89 -2.72
CA GLN A 181 -24.19 5.29 -1.87
C GLN A 181 -23.05 6.29 -1.68
N PRO A 182 -22.60 6.53 -0.44
CA PRO A 182 -21.52 7.48 -0.15
C PRO A 182 -20.21 7.00 -0.75
N VAL A 183 -19.35 7.93 -1.14
CA VAL A 183 -18.04 7.68 -1.73
C VAL A 183 -16.99 8.47 -0.98
N ILE A 184 -16.02 7.79 -0.37
CA ILE A 184 -14.86 8.45 0.20
C ILE A 184 -13.75 8.48 -0.87
N VAL A 185 -13.35 9.70 -1.24
CA VAL A 185 -12.32 9.94 -2.26
C VAL A 185 -10.98 10.14 -1.59
N PHE A 186 -10.04 9.28 -1.91
CA PHE A 186 -8.65 9.34 -1.45
C PHE A 186 -7.74 9.80 -2.58
N SER A 187 -6.83 10.72 -2.33
CA SER A 187 -5.93 11.21 -3.38
C SER A 187 -4.62 11.76 -2.82
N ASP A 188 -3.55 11.58 -3.59
CA ASP A 188 -2.30 12.30 -3.43
C ASP A 188 -2.31 13.69 -4.11
N SER A 189 -3.44 14.09 -4.70
CA SER A 189 -3.68 15.37 -5.37
C SER A 189 -5.05 15.91 -4.99
N VAL A 190 -5.25 16.19 -3.69
CA VAL A 190 -6.54 16.60 -3.12
C VAL A 190 -7.08 17.87 -3.78
N ASP A 191 -6.23 18.88 -4.02
CA ASP A 191 -6.63 20.12 -4.67
C ASP A 191 -7.19 19.87 -6.07
N TRP A 192 -6.54 19.00 -6.84
CA TRP A 192 -7.05 18.61 -8.15
C TRP A 192 -8.43 17.94 -8.05
N VAL A 193 -8.64 17.05 -7.07
CA VAL A 193 -9.95 16.40 -6.86
C VAL A 193 -11.03 17.43 -6.58
N LYS A 194 -10.77 18.42 -5.71
CA LYS A 194 -11.70 19.50 -5.35
C LYS A 194 -12.07 20.41 -6.54
N GLU A 195 -11.18 20.54 -7.51
CA GLU A 195 -11.42 21.32 -8.74
C GLU A 195 -12.30 20.60 -9.77
N GLN A 196 -12.51 19.28 -9.63
CA GLN A 196 -13.32 18.54 -10.59
C GLN A 196 -14.81 18.60 -10.24
N GLU A 197 -15.64 19.10 -11.15
CA GLU A 197 -17.10 19.13 -11.02
C GLU A 197 -17.67 17.73 -10.72
N PHE A 198 -17.07 16.67 -11.24
CA PHE A 198 -17.47 15.30 -10.99
C PHE A 198 -17.52 14.91 -9.51
N PHE A 199 -16.62 15.44 -8.69
CA PHE A 199 -16.55 15.15 -7.25
C PHE A 199 -17.28 16.17 -6.36
N SER A 200 -18.03 17.11 -6.94
CA SER A 200 -18.73 18.20 -6.19
C SER A 200 -20.07 17.79 -5.58
N GLY A 201 -20.59 16.59 -5.88
CA GLY A 201 -21.88 16.13 -5.36
C GLY A 201 -21.83 15.69 -3.89
N ASP A 202 -22.94 15.80 -3.18
CA ASP A 202 -23.07 15.54 -1.73
C ASP A 202 -22.68 14.11 -1.30
N ARG A 203 -22.65 13.16 -2.23
CA ARG A 203 -22.23 11.79 -1.96
C ARG A 203 -20.72 11.62 -1.78
N PHE A 204 -19.92 12.61 -2.20
CA PHE A 204 -18.46 12.53 -2.17
C PHE A 204 -17.90 13.19 -0.92
N LEU A 205 -17.17 12.40 -0.15
CA LEU A 205 -16.40 12.83 1.02
C LEU A 205 -14.90 12.75 0.64
N ILE A 206 -14.23 13.89 0.58
CA ILE A 206 -12.81 13.92 0.22
C ILE A 206 -11.99 13.72 1.49
N SER A 207 -11.14 12.67 1.52
CA SER A 207 -10.21 12.45 2.62
C SER A 207 -9.10 13.47 2.59
N GLU A 208 -8.86 14.13 3.73
CA GLU A 208 -7.83 15.17 3.92
C GLU A 208 -7.00 14.81 5.17
N PRO A 209 -6.03 13.87 5.05
CA PRO A 209 -5.21 13.48 6.18
C PRO A 209 -4.34 14.65 6.66
N GLU A 210 -4.22 14.81 7.99
CA GLU A 210 -3.43 15.89 8.61
C GLU A 210 -1.96 15.51 8.78
N ASP A 211 -1.67 14.24 9.01
CA ASP A 211 -0.33 13.75 9.30
C ASP A 211 0.57 13.74 8.05
N LYS A 212 1.81 14.19 8.21
CA LYS A 212 2.79 14.29 7.13
C LYS A 212 4.13 13.65 7.48
N TYR A 213 4.78 13.09 6.47
CA TYR A 213 6.20 12.75 6.54
C TYR A 213 7.08 14.00 6.57
N SER A 214 8.38 13.82 6.88
CA SER A 214 9.38 14.89 6.90
C SER A 214 9.57 15.59 5.53
N ASP A 215 9.25 14.90 4.44
CA ASP A 215 9.27 15.44 3.06
C ASP A 215 8.01 16.27 2.71
N GLY A 216 7.07 16.41 3.67
CA GLY A 216 5.82 17.13 3.50
C GLY A 216 4.70 16.33 2.82
N SER A 217 4.94 15.09 2.39
CA SER A 217 3.88 14.21 1.89
C SER A 217 3.04 13.66 3.05
N PHE A 218 1.74 13.43 2.80
CA PHE A 218 0.85 12.84 3.81
C PHE A 218 1.25 11.41 4.16
N THR A 219 1.15 11.05 5.45
CA THR A 219 1.29 9.65 5.86
C THR A 219 0.08 8.87 5.36
N PRO A 220 0.30 7.66 4.83
CA PRO A 220 -0.79 6.89 4.24
C PRO A 220 -1.60 6.07 5.26
N TYR A 221 -1.31 6.17 6.57
CA TYR A 221 -1.84 5.24 7.57
C TYR A 221 -3.35 5.37 7.74
N THR A 222 -3.83 6.60 7.95
CA THR A 222 -5.25 6.91 8.10
C THR A 222 -6.01 6.58 6.83
N ASP A 223 -5.51 7.02 5.67
CA ASP A 223 -6.16 6.73 4.38
C ASP A 223 -6.25 5.22 4.11
N LEU A 224 -5.17 4.47 4.33
CA LEU A 224 -5.18 3.02 4.12
C LEU A 224 -6.15 2.31 5.08
N CYS A 225 -6.22 2.76 6.34
CA CYS A 225 -7.15 2.24 7.33
C CYS A 225 -8.60 2.52 6.91
N LEU A 226 -8.93 3.76 6.56
CA LEU A 226 -10.26 4.14 6.07
C LEU A 226 -10.65 3.36 4.81
N MET A 227 -9.72 3.19 3.86
CA MET A 227 -9.92 2.36 2.66
C MET A 227 -10.35 0.94 3.03
N SER A 228 -9.70 0.33 4.02
CA SER A 228 -9.96 -1.04 4.46
C SER A 228 -11.30 -1.22 5.18
N LEU A 229 -11.86 -0.14 5.71
CA LEU A 229 -13.15 -0.12 6.42
C LEU A 229 -14.34 0.20 5.50
N CYS A 230 -14.08 0.57 4.24
CA CYS A 230 -15.14 0.75 3.24
C CYS A 230 -15.74 -0.60 2.82
N SER A 231 -16.96 -0.57 2.25
CA SER A 231 -17.64 -1.80 1.79
C SER A 231 -17.26 -2.23 0.39
N HIS A 232 -16.82 -1.29 -0.46
CA HIS A 232 -16.45 -1.50 -1.84
C HIS A 232 -15.25 -0.66 -2.25
N ALA A 233 -14.60 -1.02 -3.38
CA ALA A 233 -13.39 -0.35 -3.83
C ALA A 233 -13.41 -0.02 -5.32
N ILE A 234 -13.05 1.23 -5.64
CA ILE A 234 -12.65 1.68 -6.97
C ILE A 234 -11.19 2.14 -6.87
N ILE A 235 -10.28 1.29 -7.37
CA ILE A 235 -8.85 1.49 -7.20
C ILE A 235 -8.23 2.23 -8.38
N ALA A 236 -7.14 2.95 -8.12
CA ALA A 236 -6.24 3.47 -9.14
C ALA A 236 -5.08 2.49 -9.40
N ASN A 237 -4.16 2.85 -10.29
CA ASN A 237 -2.91 2.14 -10.50
C ASN A 237 -1.92 2.46 -9.36
N SER A 238 -2.19 1.88 -8.19
CA SER A 238 -1.46 2.13 -6.94
C SER A 238 -1.45 0.90 -6.04
N SER A 239 -0.25 0.54 -5.56
CA SER A 239 -0.09 -0.53 -4.56
C SER A 239 -0.87 -0.26 -3.27
N MET A 240 -1.01 1.01 -2.86
CA MET A 240 -1.77 1.39 -1.68
C MET A 240 -3.26 1.05 -1.83
N SER A 241 -3.93 1.49 -2.91
CA SER A 241 -5.35 1.19 -3.10
C SER A 241 -5.62 -0.28 -3.41
N TRP A 242 -4.64 -1.00 -3.96
CA TRP A 242 -4.72 -2.45 -4.08
C TRP A 242 -4.82 -3.10 -2.70
N TRP A 243 -3.96 -2.69 -1.75
CA TRP A 243 -4.00 -3.19 -0.38
C TRP A 243 -5.25 -2.73 0.38
N GLY A 244 -5.68 -1.48 0.20
CA GLY A 244 -6.94 -1.00 0.76
C GLY A 244 -8.10 -1.92 0.37
N ALA A 245 -8.22 -2.24 -0.93
CA ALA A 245 -9.25 -3.17 -1.44
C ALA A 245 -9.06 -4.61 -0.93
N TRP A 246 -7.82 -5.10 -0.81
CA TRP A 246 -7.55 -6.45 -0.32
C TRP A 246 -7.86 -6.62 1.16
N LEU A 247 -7.74 -5.57 1.95
CA LEU A 247 -8.04 -5.57 3.39
C LEU A 247 -9.53 -5.44 3.70
N ILE A 248 -10.37 -5.02 2.78
CA ILE A 248 -11.84 -5.05 2.93
C ILE A 248 -12.27 -6.48 3.28
N SER A 249 -13.05 -6.65 4.35
CA SER A 249 -13.51 -7.93 4.91
C SER A 249 -14.86 -8.37 4.34
#